data_c3428f7fc816ca14f0eafe61de917a4d
#
_entry.id   c3428f7fc816ca14f0eafe61de917a4d
#
_cell.length_a   1.000
_cell.length_b   1.000
_cell.length_c   1.000
_cell.angle_alpha   90.00
_cell.angle_beta   90.00
_cell.angle_gamma   90.00
#
_symmetry.space_group_name_H-M   'P 1'
#
loop_
_entity.id
_entity.type
_entity.pdbx_description
1 polymer ?
#
loop_
_entity_poly.entity_id
_entity_poly.type
_entity_poly.pdbx_seq_one_letter_code
_entity_poly.pdbx_strand_id
1 'polypeptide(L)'
;MVADYRAILREHWGFPDFRGIQREIIESIGAGKDTLGLMPTGGGKSITFQVPALAMVGVCLVITPLISLMKDQVDHLRRRGIRAAAIHAGMQRSDIVQTLENAVFGGVKLLYISPERLGSELFLAKLRHMRVSFVTVDEAHCISQWGYDFRPSYLEIAKIRQLLPEIPILALTATATPAVVEDIQCQLQFRTPNVYKMSFARANLSYIVRRTMDKEAELLHILRQTSGSSIVYTRSREATRELAKMLMQQGISATWYHAGLEPSVKEERQNLWQTDKVRVMVATNAFGMGIDKPDVSMVIHPDAPNSIEEYFQEAGRAGRDGNQAYAVLLYEEDDAYKLKCRVASSFPEKELIRTIYDQIAYFFVVGVGCGAGHTFEFSLERFCRAYRHFPTQVHTSLELLQRAGYIYYDPNPDSKARLRFLLQREDLYRLDHSTPKENAVITALLRMYGDLFVDFSFIDESFVAKEANLSREETYTTLRALDQKHIVKFIPRKNIPLITYRKDRIDGEDLIIGPEVYEDRKADFEKRILAMIDYCENESECRSRQLLRYFGETESEDCGHCDVCRARRKESSDEALRQAILQQLADQKGHTLAEIKALFGHVKAGQVLNRLMAEEQVATDGSKIWLKD
;
A
#
# COMPACT_ATOMS: atom_id res chain seq x y z
N MET A 1 15.57 35.63 11.57
CA MET A 1 15.80 34.72 12.72
C MET A 1 15.74 33.30 12.19
N VAL A 2 16.77 32.52 12.38
CA VAL A 2 16.76 31.08 12.05
C VAL A 2 15.76 30.43 13.01
N ALA A 3 14.74 29.76 12.48
CA ALA A 3 13.73 29.10 13.30
C ALA A 3 14.39 27.99 14.15
N ASP A 4 14.06 27.94 15.43
CA ASP A 4 14.54 26.85 16.30
C ASP A 4 13.66 25.60 16.12
N TYR A 5 14.00 24.81 15.11
CA TYR A 5 13.28 23.56 14.79
C TYR A 5 13.32 22.54 15.94
N ARG A 6 14.38 22.55 16.77
CA ARG A 6 14.47 21.68 17.95
C ARG A 6 13.47 22.06 19.04
N ALA A 7 13.27 23.35 19.27
CA ALA A 7 12.28 23.81 20.23
C ALA A 7 10.87 23.33 19.81
N ILE A 8 10.52 23.48 18.53
CA ILE A 8 9.23 23.01 17.99
C ILE A 8 9.10 21.47 18.13
N LEU A 9 10.16 20.71 17.85
CA LEU A 9 10.16 19.27 18.00
C LEU A 9 9.90 18.85 19.45
N ARG A 10 10.56 19.50 20.41
CA ARG A 10 10.38 19.22 21.85
C ARG A 10 8.98 19.58 22.34
N GLU A 11 8.48 20.74 21.93
CA GLU A 11 7.17 21.26 22.36
C GLU A 11 6.02 20.36 21.90
N HIS A 12 6.02 19.95 20.64
CA HIS A 12 4.85 19.24 20.06
C HIS A 12 5.00 17.72 20.06
N TRP A 13 6.22 17.17 20.03
CA TRP A 13 6.45 15.72 19.96
C TRP A 13 7.18 15.15 21.17
N GLY A 14 7.78 16.00 22.02
CA GLY A 14 8.53 15.56 23.20
C GLY A 14 9.89 14.93 22.89
N PHE A 15 10.34 14.96 21.63
CA PHE A 15 11.62 14.37 21.26
C PHE A 15 12.77 15.36 21.53
N PRO A 16 13.90 14.90 22.10
CA PRO A 16 15.02 15.77 22.44
C PRO A 16 15.78 16.28 21.22
N ASP A 17 15.88 15.48 20.17
CA ASP A 17 16.60 15.80 18.92
C ASP A 17 16.06 15.02 17.72
N PHE A 18 16.47 15.42 16.52
CA PHE A 18 16.15 14.76 15.26
C PHE A 18 16.90 13.44 15.09
N ARG A 19 16.36 12.54 14.30
CA ARG A 19 16.95 11.23 13.99
C ARG A 19 17.48 11.19 12.57
N GLY A 20 18.65 10.57 12.37
CA GLY A 20 19.25 10.40 11.03
C GLY A 20 19.30 11.74 10.27
N ILE A 21 18.80 11.73 9.03
CA ILE A 21 18.84 12.88 8.11
C ILE A 21 17.64 13.84 8.25
N GLN A 22 16.81 13.72 9.30
CA GLN A 22 15.63 14.58 9.46
C GLN A 22 16.02 16.06 9.52
N ARG A 23 17.09 16.38 10.23
CA ARG A 23 17.56 17.74 10.40
C ARG A 23 17.99 18.36 9.08
N GLU A 24 18.77 17.65 8.31
CA GLU A 24 19.28 18.11 7.00
C GLU A 24 18.14 18.38 6.03
N ILE A 25 17.11 17.51 5.99
CA ILE A 25 15.91 17.71 5.19
C ILE A 25 15.15 18.96 5.63
N ILE A 26 14.94 19.14 6.95
CA ILE A 26 14.24 20.29 7.52
C ILE A 26 14.97 21.60 7.21
N GLU A 27 16.29 21.63 7.38
CA GLU A 27 17.12 22.80 7.09
C GLU A 27 17.13 23.10 5.57
N SER A 28 17.15 22.08 4.72
CA SER A 28 17.11 22.23 3.27
C SER A 28 15.82 22.85 2.79
N ILE A 29 14.66 22.31 3.23
CA ILE A 29 13.35 22.88 2.85
C ILE A 29 13.13 24.26 3.46
N GLY A 30 13.61 24.47 4.69
CA GLY A 30 13.58 25.77 5.35
C GLY A 30 14.43 26.83 4.66
N ALA A 31 15.47 26.44 3.94
CA ALA A 31 16.29 27.29 3.08
C ALA A 31 15.66 27.53 1.69
N GLY A 32 14.45 27.04 1.42
CA GLY A 32 13.73 27.21 0.15
C GLY A 32 14.21 26.33 -0.99
N LYS A 33 14.91 25.22 -0.71
CA LYS A 33 15.41 24.28 -1.71
C LYS A 33 14.40 23.16 -1.94
N ASP A 34 14.21 22.77 -3.21
CA ASP A 34 13.54 21.53 -3.54
C ASP A 34 14.35 20.37 -2.94
N THR A 35 13.69 19.41 -2.31
CA THR A 35 14.36 18.40 -1.50
C THR A 35 13.70 17.04 -1.66
N LEU A 36 14.47 16.01 -1.99
CA LEU A 36 14.01 14.62 -1.98
C LEU A 36 14.62 13.90 -0.77
N GLY A 37 13.75 13.40 0.10
CA GLY A 37 14.13 12.60 1.27
C GLY A 37 13.84 11.12 1.07
N LEU A 38 14.89 10.30 1.01
CA LEU A 38 14.79 8.85 1.00
C LEU A 38 14.96 8.32 2.42
N MET A 39 13.87 7.89 3.03
CA MET A 39 13.84 7.45 4.42
C MET A 39 13.06 6.15 4.56
N PRO A 40 13.58 5.14 5.25
CA PRO A 40 12.88 3.87 5.44
C PRO A 40 11.53 4.06 6.14
N THR A 41 10.65 3.07 6.02
CA THR A 41 9.42 3.02 6.80
C THR A 41 9.77 3.02 8.30
N GLY A 42 9.08 3.87 9.09
CA GLY A 42 9.43 4.09 10.50
C GLY A 42 10.57 5.09 10.75
N GLY A 43 11.23 5.61 9.72
CA GLY A 43 12.29 6.62 9.83
C GLY A 43 11.82 8.02 10.24
N GLY A 44 10.52 8.21 10.48
CA GLY A 44 9.95 9.49 10.93
C GLY A 44 9.81 10.54 9.82
N LYS A 45 9.45 10.12 8.60
CA LYS A 45 9.20 11.00 7.43
C LYS A 45 8.28 12.18 7.76
N SER A 46 7.21 11.97 8.54
CA SER A 46 6.23 13.02 8.85
C SER A 46 6.83 14.21 9.60
N ILE A 47 7.80 14.00 10.48
CA ILE A 47 8.50 15.05 11.22
C ILE A 47 9.21 16.02 10.27
N THR A 48 9.74 15.53 9.14
CA THR A 48 10.53 16.35 8.20
C THR A 48 9.72 17.44 7.50
N PHE A 49 8.39 17.32 7.45
CA PHE A 49 7.53 18.39 6.93
C PHE A 49 6.65 19.04 8.00
N GLN A 50 6.29 18.32 9.06
CA GLN A 50 5.44 18.88 10.12
C GLN A 50 6.18 19.96 10.94
N VAL A 51 7.43 19.73 11.27
CA VAL A 51 8.24 20.71 12.03
C VAL A 51 8.49 22.00 11.23
N PRO A 52 9.02 21.97 10.00
CA PRO A 52 9.20 23.22 9.24
C PRO A 52 7.90 23.90 8.88
N ALA A 53 6.79 23.16 8.70
CA ALA A 53 5.49 23.77 8.50
C ALA A 53 5.07 24.68 9.68
N LEU A 54 5.37 24.29 10.92
CA LEU A 54 5.07 25.12 12.10
C LEU A 54 5.95 26.36 12.18
N ALA A 55 7.21 26.24 11.76
CA ALA A 55 8.18 27.33 11.78
C ALA A 55 7.95 28.38 10.68
N MET A 56 7.54 27.95 9.49
CA MET A 56 7.39 28.83 8.32
C MET A 56 6.03 29.51 8.31
N VAL A 57 5.97 30.71 7.72
CA VAL A 57 4.70 31.44 7.57
C VAL A 57 3.92 30.91 6.36
N GLY A 58 2.65 30.61 6.55
CA GLY A 58 1.77 30.08 5.51
C GLY A 58 1.33 28.65 5.79
N VAL A 59 0.78 28.01 4.77
CA VAL A 59 0.23 26.65 4.79
C VAL A 59 1.19 25.70 4.12
N CYS A 60 1.52 24.58 4.77
CA CYS A 60 2.14 23.45 4.09
C CYS A 60 1.06 22.64 3.38
N LEU A 61 1.17 22.51 2.06
CA LEU A 61 0.29 21.66 1.27
C LEU A 61 0.88 20.24 1.21
N VAL A 62 0.18 19.27 1.79
CA VAL A 62 0.63 17.87 1.83
C VAL A 62 -0.20 17.03 0.86
N ILE A 63 0.46 16.47 -0.15
CA ILE A 63 -0.16 15.61 -1.16
C ILE A 63 0.17 14.17 -0.80
N THR A 64 -0.85 13.34 -0.58
CA THR A 64 -0.71 11.94 -0.19
C THR A 64 -1.80 11.08 -0.83
N PRO A 65 -1.52 9.80 -1.16
CA PRO A 65 -2.43 9.00 -1.99
C PRO A 65 -3.61 8.41 -1.22
N LEU A 66 -3.59 8.41 0.12
CA LEU A 66 -4.55 7.67 0.91
C LEU A 66 -5.36 8.54 1.87
N ILE A 67 -6.67 8.42 1.76
CA ILE A 67 -7.63 9.13 2.63
C ILE A 67 -7.50 8.71 4.10
N SER A 68 -7.30 7.42 4.38
CA SER A 68 -7.11 6.92 5.75
C SER A 68 -5.89 7.54 6.41
N LEU A 69 -4.76 7.57 5.70
CA LEU A 69 -3.52 8.19 6.18
C LEU A 69 -3.71 9.70 6.45
N MET A 70 -4.42 10.41 5.56
CA MET A 70 -4.72 11.83 5.77
C MET A 70 -5.49 12.06 7.07
N LYS A 71 -6.54 11.25 7.31
CA LYS A 71 -7.37 11.36 8.52
C LYS A 71 -6.55 11.10 9.78
N ASP A 72 -5.81 10.00 9.81
CA ASP A 72 -4.97 9.63 10.95
C ASP A 72 -3.93 10.72 11.26
N GLN A 73 -3.26 11.25 10.23
CA GLN A 73 -2.28 12.31 10.38
C GLN A 73 -2.93 13.62 10.91
N VAL A 74 -4.06 14.01 10.35
CA VAL A 74 -4.79 15.21 10.80
C VAL A 74 -5.26 15.07 12.23
N ASP A 75 -5.79 13.92 12.62
CA ASP A 75 -6.26 13.67 13.98
C ASP A 75 -5.11 13.67 14.99
N HIS A 76 -3.98 13.07 14.64
CA HIS A 76 -2.77 13.11 15.47
C HIS A 76 -2.23 14.54 15.65
N LEU A 77 -2.25 15.36 14.59
CA LEU A 77 -1.83 16.76 14.67
C LEU A 77 -2.78 17.59 15.52
N ARG A 78 -4.09 17.42 15.33
CA ARG A 78 -5.12 18.13 16.12
C ARG A 78 -5.05 17.82 17.61
N ARG A 79 -4.79 16.56 17.97
CA ARG A 79 -4.56 16.17 19.39
C ARG A 79 -3.34 16.86 20.01
N ARG A 80 -2.38 17.29 19.20
CA ARG A 80 -1.21 18.10 19.61
C ARG A 80 -1.45 19.61 19.56
N GLY A 81 -2.69 20.04 19.31
CA GLY A 81 -3.02 21.46 19.19
C GLY A 81 -2.60 22.10 17.85
N ILE A 82 -2.18 21.30 16.86
CA ILE A 82 -1.74 21.78 15.56
C ILE A 82 -2.94 21.90 14.61
N ARG A 83 -3.09 23.06 13.98
CA ARG A 83 -4.20 23.34 13.04
C ARG A 83 -3.96 22.62 11.70
N ALA A 84 -4.49 21.43 11.57
CA ALA A 84 -4.42 20.61 10.36
C ALA A 84 -5.83 20.33 9.82
N ALA A 85 -5.93 20.22 8.49
CA ALA A 85 -7.17 19.87 7.80
C ALA A 85 -6.86 18.94 6.63
N ALA A 86 -7.86 18.14 6.21
CA ALA A 86 -7.77 17.30 5.01
C ALA A 86 -8.96 17.60 4.09
N ILE A 87 -8.71 17.52 2.77
CA ILE A 87 -9.74 17.53 1.74
C ILE A 87 -9.62 16.25 0.93
N HIS A 88 -10.66 15.43 1.00
CA HIS A 88 -10.67 14.11 0.34
C HIS A 88 -12.00 13.85 -0.38
N ALA A 89 -12.04 12.79 -1.17
CA ALA A 89 -13.28 12.30 -1.76
C ALA A 89 -14.30 11.95 -0.67
N GLY A 90 -15.58 12.26 -0.93
CA GLY A 90 -16.67 11.98 0.00
C GLY A 90 -16.99 13.11 1.00
N MET A 91 -16.23 14.21 1.02
CA MET A 91 -16.64 15.43 1.75
C MET A 91 -17.73 16.19 1.01
N GLN A 92 -18.61 16.87 1.75
CA GLN A 92 -19.59 17.77 1.17
C GLN A 92 -18.90 19.01 0.58
N ARG A 93 -19.51 19.59 -0.46
CA ARG A 93 -18.95 20.76 -1.14
C ARG A 93 -18.80 21.96 -0.19
N SER A 94 -19.77 22.16 0.72
CA SER A 94 -19.73 23.18 1.78
C SER A 94 -18.48 23.04 2.66
N ASP A 95 -18.18 21.82 3.11
CA ASP A 95 -17.05 21.55 4.00
C ASP A 95 -15.72 21.77 3.29
N ILE A 96 -15.67 21.42 2.00
CA ILE A 96 -14.50 21.66 1.14
C ILE A 96 -14.26 23.16 1.00
N VAL A 97 -15.31 23.93 0.67
CA VAL A 97 -15.22 25.41 0.54
C VAL A 97 -14.77 26.04 1.85
N GLN A 98 -15.39 25.66 2.97
CA GLN A 98 -15.04 26.18 4.28
C GLN A 98 -13.58 25.83 4.66
N THR A 99 -13.13 24.61 4.38
CA THR A 99 -11.76 24.20 4.66
C THR A 99 -10.76 25.01 3.82
N LEU A 100 -11.08 25.23 2.54
CA LEU A 100 -10.25 26.04 1.64
C LEU A 100 -10.19 27.51 2.08
N GLU A 101 -11.32 28.08 2.51
CA GLU A 101 -11.36 29.45 3.05
C GLU A 101 -10.54 29.56 4.32
N ASN A 102 -10.68 28.62 5.26
CA ASN A 102 -9.85 28.57 6.45
C ASN A 102 -8.35 28.49 6.10
N ALA A 103 -7.97 27.78 5.04
CA ALA A 103 -6.59 27.72 4.59
C ALA A 103 -6.11 29.05 3.99
N VAL A 104 -6.95 29.75 3.20
CA VAL A 104 -6.65 31.07 2.64
C VAL A 104 -6.44 32.11 3.76
N PHE A 105 -7.30 32.10 4.78
CA PHE A 105 -7.27 33.09 5.88
C PHE A 105 -6.31 32.69 7.03
N GLY A 106 -5.48 31.64 6.87
CA GLY A 106 -4.46 31.27 7.85
C GLY A 106 -4.99 30.45 9.04
N GLY A 107 -6.21 29.94 8.97
CA GLY A 107 -6.80 29.03 9.96
C GLY A 107 -6.23 27.61 9.93
N VAL A 108 -5.46 27.25 8.92
CA VAL A 108 -4.84 25.92 8.71
C VAL A 108 -3.33 26.07 8.55
N LYS A 109 -2.56 25.18 9.16
CA LYS A 109 -1.10 25.12 9.06
C LYS A 109 -0.63 24.02 8.11
N LEU A 110 -1.29 22.86 8.16
CA LEU A 110 -1.06 21.74 7.24
C LEU A 110 -2.39 21.37 6.57
N LEU A 111 -2.43 21.45 5.25
CA LEU A 111 -3.56 21.06 4.44
C LEU A 111 -3.23 19.80 3.66
N TYR A 112 -3.85 18.68 4.01
CA TYR A 112 -3.71 17.41 3.32
C TYR A 112 -4.72 17.30 2.19
N ILE A 113 -4.26 16.90 1.01
CA ILE A 113 -5.09 16.68 -0.18
C ILE A 113 -4.69 15.40 -0.90
N SER A 114 -5.63 14.82 -1.64
CA SER A 114 -5.31 13.80 -2.63
C SER A 114 -4.87 14.44 -3.96
N PRO A 115 -4.02 13.78 -4.76
CA PRO A 115 -3.53 14.34 -6.02
C PRO A 115 -4.65 14.66 -7.02
N GLU A 116 -5.78 13.94 -6.99
CA GLU A 116 -6.95 14.18 -7.85
C GLU A 116 -7.57 15.57 -7.62
N ARG A 117 -7.36 16.16 -6.44
CA ARG A 117 -7.86 17.52 -6.14
C ARG A 117 -7.17 18.61 -6.95
N LEU A 118 -5.99 18.35 -7.47
CA LEU A 118 -5.26 19.27 -8.35
C LEU A 118 -5.95 19.47 -9.71
N GLY A 119 -6.85 18.56 -10.10
CA GLY A 119 -7.73 18.75 -11.26
C GLY A 119 -8.98 19.62 -10.99
N SER A 120 -9.22 20.03 -9.74
CA SER A 120 -10.41 20.81 -9.39
C SER A 120 -10.20 22.30 -9.61
N GLU A 121 -11.01 22.92 -10.47
CA GLU A 121 -10.97 24.39 -10.71
C GLU A 121 -11.17 25.20 -9.43
N LEU A 122 -12.09 24.77 -8.56
CA LEU A 122 -12.33 25.41 -7.28
C LEU A 122 -11.06 25.40 -6.41
N PHE A 123 -10.37 24.26 -6.34
CA PHE A 123 -9.13 24.14 -5.58
C PHE A 123 -8.05 25.06 -6.14
N LEU A 124 -7.82 25.02 -7.47
CA LEU A 124 -6.81 25.83 -8.14
C LEU A 124 -7.09 27.33 -8.00
N ALA A 125 -8.36 27.75 -8.06
CA ALA A 125 -8.74 29.15 -7.83
C ALA A 125 -8.41 29.60 -6.40
N LYS A 126 -8.70 28.80 -5.38
CA LYS A 126 -8.38 29.11 -3.99
C LYS A 126 -6.88 29.03 -3.69
N LEU A 127 -6.15 28.08 -4.32
CA LEU A 127 -4.71 27.93 -4.16
C LEU A 127 -3.93 29.20 -4.55
N ARG A 128 -4.38 29.94 -5.58
CA ARG A 128 -3.77 31.21 -6.00
C ARG A 128 -3.82 32.31 -4.91
N HIS A 129 -4.76 32.18 -3.99
CA HIS A 129 -4.94 33.12 -2.88
C HIS A 129 -4.35 32.61 -1.55
N MET A 130 -3.89 31.35 -1.52
CA MET A 130 -3.25 30.79 -0.33
C MET A 130 -1.79 31.23 -0.23
N ARG A 131 -1.37 31.59 0.97
CA ARG A 131 0.04 31.73 1.26
C ARG A 131 0.64 30.36 1.55
N VAL A 132 1.14 29.69 0.52
CA VAL A 132 1.78 28.37 0.64
C VAL A 132 3.23 28.57 1.10
N SER A 133 3.64 27.84 2.15
CA SER A 133 5.02 27.84 2.64
C SER A 133 5.92 26.90 1.82
N PHE A 134 5.46 25.70 1.61
CA PHE A 134 6.06 24.67 0.74
C PHE A 134 5.05 23.57 0.44
N VAL A 135 5.35 22.74 -0.56
CA VAL A 135 4.55 21.59 -0.92
C VAL A 135 5.27 20.31 -0.49
N THR A 136 4.57 19.41 0.18
CA THR A 136 5.08 18.07 0.51
C THR A 136 4.38 17.04 -0.38
N VAL A 137 5.16 16.19 -1.03
CA VAL A 137 4.69 15.04 -1.81
C VAL A 137 5.09 13.78 -1.06
N ASP A 138 4.12 13.21 -0.36
CA ASP A 138 4.32 11.94 0.34
C ASP A 138 4.13 10.76 -0.62
N GLU A 139 4.82 9.65 -0.36
CA GLU A 139 4.91 8.50 -1.27
C GLU A 139 5.26 8.91 -2.70
N ALA A 140 6.28 9.77 -2.83
CA ALA A 140 6.66 10.42 -4.10
C ALA A 140 7.02 9.42 -5.21
N HIS A 141 7.34 8.16 -4.89
CA HIS A 141 7.54 7.10 -5.88
C HIS A 141 6.31 6.85 -6.77
N CYS A 142 5.11 7.25 -6.30
CA CYS A 142 3.87 7.15 -7.09
C CYS A 142 3.86 8.04 -8.34
N ILE A 143 4.74 9.04 -8.45
CA ILE A 143 4.84 9.91 -9.64
C ILE A 143 5.62 9.24 -10.77
N SER A 144 6.49 8.30 -10.45
CA SER A 144 7.36 7.65 -11.40
C SER A 144 6.65 6.50 -12.12
N GLN A 145 6.69 6.51 -13.45
CA GLN A 145 6.20 5.40 -14.26
C GLN A 145 7.03 4.12 -14.04
N TRP A 146 8.26 4.28 -13.61
CA TRP A 146 9.20 3.21 -13.24
C TRP A 146 8.99 2.73 -11.79
N GLY A 147 8.12 3.38 -11.02
CA GLY A 147 7.74 3.00 -9.68
C GLY A 147 6.76 1.80 -9.67
N TYR A 148 6.80 1.00 -8.61
CA TYR A 148 5.92 -0.17 -8.46
C TYR A 148 4.43 0.19 -8.23
N ASP A 149 4.14 1.40 -7.70
CA ASP A 149 2.77 1.93 -7.45
C ASP A 149 2.56 3.26 -8.21
N PHE A 150 2.78 3.25 -9.53
CA PHE A 150 2.56 4.43 -10.34
C PHE A 150 1.09 4.86 -10.35
N ARG A 151 0.86 6.16 -10.06
CA ARG A 151 -0.47 6.79 -10.07
C ARG A 151 -0.50 7.97 -11.01
N PRO A 152 -1.25 7.90 -12.12
CA PRO A 152 -1.32 9.00 -13.10
C PRO A 152 -1.69 10.35 -12.50
N SER A 153 -2.51 10.37 -11.46
CA SER A 153 -2.91 11.61 -10.75
C SER A 153 -1.74 12.35 -10.10
N TYR A 154 -0.62 11.66 -9.81
CA TYR A 154 0.59 12.30 -9.29
C TYR A 154 1.30 13.18 -10.32
N LEU A 155 1.13 12.93 -11.62
CA LEU A 155 1.67 13.79 -12.67
C LEU A 155 1.03 15.19 -12.66
N GLU A 156 -0.20 15.31 -12.14
CA GLU A 156 -0.87 16.60 -11.97
C GLU A 156 -0.15 17.51 -10.97
N ILE A 157 0.70 16.95 -10.08
CA ILE A 157 1.46 17.72 -9.09
C ILE A 157 2.40 18.72 -9.76
N ALA A 158 2.94 18.38 -10.93
CA ALA A 158 3.79 19.29 -11.71
C ALA A 158 3.08 20.60 -12.08
N LYS A 159 1.75 20.61 -12.18
CA LYS A 159 0.95 21.83 -12.43
C LYS A 159 1.08 22.87 -11.32
N ILE A 160 1.36 22.43 -10.09
CA ILE A 160 1.60 23.36 -8.96
C ILE A 160 2.80 24.25 -9.24
N ARG A 161 3.85 23.72 -9.90
CA ARG A 161 5.04 24.50 -10.26
C ARG A 161 4.71 25.68 -11.20
N GLN A 162 3.72 25.52 -12.06
CA GLN A 162 3.26 26.61 -12.96
C GLN A 162 2.52 27.70 -12.19
N LEU A 163 1.79 27.33 -11.13
CA LEU A 163 1.01 28.27 -10.29
C LEU A 163 1.87 28.92 -9.21
N LEU A 164 2.83 28.17 -8.67
CA LEU A 164 3.67 28.53 -7.53
C LEU A 164 5.15 28.22 -7.84
N PRO A 165 5.79 28.93 -8.79
CA PRO A 165 7.13 28.59 -9.28
C PRO A 165 8.23 28.67 -8.22
N GLU A 166 8.09 29.59 -7.27
CA GLU A 166 9.09 29.85 -6.23
C GLU A 166 8.94 28.96 -4.99
N ILE A 167 7.82 28.28 -4.84
CA ILE A 167 7.53 27.47 -3.65
C ILE A 167 8.35 26.17 -3.69
N PRO A 168 9.13 25.86 -2.63
CA PRO A 168 9.92 24.63 -2.62
C PRO A 168 9.05 23.39 -2.45
N ILE A 169 9.51 22.27 -3.03
CA ILE A 169 8.85 20.97 -2.96
C ILE A 169 9.70 20.02 -2.13
N LEU A 170 9.09 19.41 -1.12
CA LEU A 170 9.65 18.31 -0.36
C LEU A 170 9.00 17.01 -0.82
N ALA A 171 9.76 16.16 -1.50
CA ALA A 171 9.33 14.83 -1.89
C ALA A 171 9.88 13.80 -0.88
N LEU A 172 9.01 12.87 -0.45
CA LEU A 172 9.37 11.84 0.54
C LEU A 172 8.95 10.47 0.04
N THR A 173 9.85 9.49 0.16
CA THR A 173 9.52 8.09 -0.11
C THR A 173 10.38 7.15 0.73
N ALA A 174 9.86 5.94 0.96
CA ALA A 174 10.58 4.87 1.66
C ALA A 174 11.25 3.88 0.70
N THR A 175 10.82 3.86 -0.57
CA THR A 175 11.22 2.84 -1.55
C THR A 175 11.42 3.49 -2.90
N ALA A 176 12.67 3.69 -3.30
CA ALA A 176 13.00 4.19 -4.63
C ALA A 176 14.35 3.65 -5.08
N THR A 177 14.40 3.07 -6.26
CA THR A 177 15.65 2.72 -6.94
C THR A 177 16.32 3.99 -7.48
N PRO A 178 17.61 3.97 -7.83
CA PRO A 178 18.28 5.15 -8.40
C PRO A 178 17.54 5.76 -9.60
N ALA A 179 17.01 4.96 -10.50
CA ALA A 179 16.23 5.42 -11.65
C ALA A 179 14.93 6.17 -11.24
N VAL A 180 14.23 5.64 -10.21
CA VAL A 180 13.03 6.28 -9.65
C VAL A 180 13.38 7.61 -8.98
N VAL A 181 14.53 7.70 -8.31
CA VAL A 181 15.02 8.94 -7.67
C VAL A 181 15.24 10.06 -8.69
N GLU A 182 15.84 9.74 -9.84
CA GLU A 182 16.04 10.69 -10.93
C GLU A 182 14.70 11.11 -11.54
N ASP A 183 13.82 10.16 -11.80
CA ASP A 183 12.51 10.43 -12.40
C ASP A 183 11.63 11.30 -11.49
N ILE A 184 11.59 11.05 -10.17
CA ILE A 184 10.85 11.89 -9.21
C ILE A 184 11.27 13.36 -9.33
N GLN A 185 12.57 13.63 -9.36
CA GLN A 185 13.09 15.00 -9.46
C GLN A 185 12.73 15.65 -10.79
N CYS A 186 12.80 14.88 -11.88
CA CYS A 186 12.42 15.32 -13.22
C CYS A 186 10.91 15.64 -13.29
N GLN A 187 10.05 14.71 -12.86
CA GLN A 187 8.60 14.88 -12.91
C GLN A 187 8.10 16.02 -12.01
N LEU A 188 8.71 16.22 -10.85
CA LEU A 188 8.41 17.34 -9.95
C LEU A 188 9.10 18.64 -10.34
N GLN A 189 9.87 18.64 -11.44
CA GLN A 189 10.59 19.81 -11.97
C GLN A 189 11.45 20.50 -10.89
N PHE A 190 12.29 19.72 -10.19
CA PHE A 190 13.22 20.29 -9.22
C PHE A 190 14.15 21.30 -9.88
N ARG A 191 14.31 22.47 -9.27
CA ARG A 191 15.17 23.55 -9.77
C ARG A 191 16.65 23.14 -9.80
N THR A 192 17.05 22.34 -8.81
CA THR A 192 18.37 21.71 -8.72
C THR A 192 18.24 20.34 -8.10
N PRO A 193 18.98 19.33 -8.56
CA PRO A 193 19.00 18.02 -7.90
C PRO A 193 19.44 18.15 -6.45
N ASN A 194 18.66 17.60 -5.52
CA ASN A 194 18.95 17.66 -4.10
C ASN A 194 18.30 16.49 -3.38
N VAL A 195 19.13 15.52 -2.99
CA VAL A 195 18.68 14.23 -2.44
C VAL A 195 19.39 13.97 -1.12
N TYR A 196 18.60 13.68 -0.09
CA TYR A 196 19.08 13.17 1.18
C TYR A 196 18.68 11.72 1.32
N LYS A 197 19.63 10.84 1.56
CA LYS A 197 19.40 9.40 1.66
C LYS A 197 19.83 8.88 3.02
N MET A 198 18.91 8.26 3.74
CA MET A 198 19.18 7.46 4.92
C MET A 198 19.37 6.00 4.49
N SER A 199 20.29 5.28 5.12
CA SER A 199 20.40 3.85 4.85
C SER A 199 19.09 3.13 5.14
N PHE A 200 18.75 2.20 4.28
CA PHE A 200 17.58 1.33 4.44
C PHE A 200 17.85 0.13 5.35
N ALA A 201 19.07 0.00 5.88
CA ALA A 201 19.43 -1.06 6.80
C ALA A 201 18.61 -1.02 8.09
N ARG A 202 18.13 -2.18 8.51
CA ARG A 202 17.33 -2.37 9.73
C ARG A 202 18.00 -3.43 10.60
N ALA A 203 18.82 -2.97 11.57
CA ALA A 203 19.58 -3.87 12.44
C ALA A 203 18.70 -4.80 13.31
N ASN A 204 17.48 -4.37 13.61
CA ASN A 204 16.52 -5.11 14.41
C ASN A 204 15.54 -5.98 13.59
N LEU A 205 15.64 -6.00 12.27
CA LEU A 205 14.71 -6.76 11.40
C LEU A 205 15.42 -7.90 10.68
N SER A 206 15.07 -9.13 11.03
CA SER A 206 15.60 -10.33 10.38
C SER A 206 14.74 -10.70 9.17
N TYR A 207 15.30 -10.66 7.98
CA TYR A 207 14.68 -11.18 6.77
C TYR A 207 14.97 -12.67 6.65
N ILE A 208 13.94 -13.47 6.44
CA ILE A 208 14.02 -14.94 6.40
C ILE A 208 13.19 -15.45 5.23
N VAL A 209 13.80 -16.24 4.36
CA VAL A 209 13.07 -17.04 3.35
C VAL A 209 13.05 -18.47 3.84
N ARG A 210 11.85 -19.05 3.97
CA ARG A 210 11.66 -20.43 4.37
C ARG A 210 11.12 -21.25 3.20
N ARG A 211 11.92 -22.17 2.71
CA ARG A 211 11.46 -23.17 1.76
C ARG A 211 10.62 -24.22 2.47
N THR A 212 9.44 -24.48 1.94
CA THR A 212 8.48 -25.44 2.51
C THR A 212 7.68 -26.08 1.38
N MET A 213 7.16 -27.26 1.63
CA MET A 213 6.19 -27.94 0.75
C MET A 213 4.74 -27.76 1.25
N ASP A 214 4.55 -27.21 2.46
CA ASP A 214 3.25 -26.94 3.06
C ASP A 214 3.31 -25.60 3.80
N LYS A 215 2.89 -24.55 3.09
CA LYS A 215 2.89 -23.17 3.61
C LYS A 215 1.92 -22.98 4.78
N GLU A 216 0.80 -23.69 4.80
CA GLU A 216 -0.19 -23.56 5.87
C GLU A 216 0.34 -24.16 7.17
N ALA A 217 0.91 -25.37 7.12
CA ALA A 217 1.53 -26.00 8.27
C ALA A 217 2.70 -25.17 8.82
N GLU A 218 3.53 -24.62 7.93
CA GLU A 218 4.67 -23.79 8.33
C GLU A 218 4.20 -22.45 8.94
N LEU A 219 3.18 -21.82 8.37
CA LEU A 219 2.58 -20.60 8.92
C LEU A 219 2.05 -20.83 10.34
N LEU A 220 1.31 -21.93 10.55
CA LEU A 220 0.80 -22.31 11.87
C LEU A 220 1.93 -22.58 12.86
N HIS A 221 2.99 -23.26 12.42
CA HIS A 221 4.18 -23.53 13.22
C HIS A 221 4.84 -22.23 13.68
N ILE A 222 5.07 -21.30 12.78
CA ILE A 222 5.67 -19.99 13.07
C ILE A 222 4.79 -19.20 14.06
N LEU A 223 3.49 -19.09 13.79
CA LEU A 223 2.58 -18.32 14.62
C LEU A 223 2.38 -18.92 16.02
N ARG A 224 2.52 -20.23 16.20
CA ARG A 224 2.46 -20.89 17.52
C ARG A 224 3.72 -20.65 18.36
N GLN A 225 4.86 -20.47 17.72
CA GLN A 225 6.13 -20.20 18.41
C GLN A 225 6.33 -18.72 18.80
N THR A 226 5.49 -17.83 18.31
CA THR A 226 5.60 -16.39 18.54
C THR A 226 4.37 -15.88 19.28
N SER A 227 4.53 -14.85 20.10
CA SER A 227 3.43 -14.28 20.92
C SER A 227 3.02 -12.86 20.54
N GLY A 228 3.84 -12.14 19.79
CA GLY A 228 3.64 -10.72 19.46
C GLY A 228 2.61 -10.51 18.34
N SER A 229 2.20 -9.24 18.19
CA SER A 229 1.35 -8.79 17.10
C SER A 229 1.97 -9.09 15.75
N SER A 230 1.18 -9.61 14.81
CA SER A 230 1.68 -10.09 13.51
C SER A 230 0.78 -9.65 12.35
N ILE A 231 1.38 -9.49 11.17
CA ILE A 231 0.66 -9.26 9.92
C ILE A 231 0.98 -10.40 8.96
N VAL A 232 -0.05 -10.95 8.31
CA VAL A 232 0.10 -11.95 7.24
C VAL A 232 -0.42 -11.36 5.95
N TYR A 233 0.45 -11.15 4.97
CA TYR A 233 0.08 -10.57 3.68
C TYR A 233 -0.30 -11.64 2.68
N THR A 234 -1.51 -11.55 2.15
CA THR A 234 -2.02 -12.42 1.09
C THR A 234 -2.40 -11.59 -0.14
N ARG A 235 -2.54 -12.24 -1.28
CA ARG A 235 -2.73 -11.56 -2.55
C ARG A 235 -4.18 -11.29 -2.91
N SER A 236 -5.14 -12.05 -2.39
CA SER A 236 -6.55 -11.92 -2.76
C SER A 236 -7.44 -11.63 -1.56
N ARG A 237 -8.58 -10.97 -1.83
CA ARG A 237 -9.60 -10.70 -0.81
C ARG A 237 -10.18 -11.98 -0.23
N GLU A 238 -10.32 -13.01 -1.04
CA GLU A 238 -10.82 -14.32 -0.63
C GLU A 238 -9.81 -15.04 0.25
N ALA A 239 -8.55 -15.12 -0.17
CA ALA A 239 -7.46 -15.72 0.62
C ALA A 239 -7.31 -15.06 2.00
N THR A 240 -7.50 -13.72 2.13
CA THR A 240 -7.44 -13.07 3.45
C THR A 240 -8.50 -13.62 4.39
N ARG A 241 -9.72 -13.81 3.90
CA ARG A 241 -10.85 -14.30 4.71
C ARG A 241 -10.69 -15.77 5.07
N GLU A 242 -10.30 -16.60 4.10
CA GLU A 242 -10.14 -18.04 4.29
C GLU A 242 -9.00 -18.34 5.26
N LEU A 243 -7.84 -17.71 5.06
CA LEU A 243 -6.70 -17.89 5.94
C LEU A 243 -6.97 -17.39 7.35
N ALA A 244 -7.64 -16.24 7.54
CA ALA A 244 -8.03 -15.78 8.87
C ALA A 244 -8.98 -16.75 9.57
N LYS A 245 -9.96 -17.32 8.85
CA LYS A 245 -10.87 -18.34 9.38
C LYS A 245 -10.12 -19.61 9.79
N MET A 246 -9.20 -20.07 8.96
CA MET A 246 -8.37 -21.24 9.26
C MET A 246 -7.54 -20.99 10.54
N LEU A 247 -6.90 -19.82 10.68
CA LEU A 247 -6.15 -19.47 11.88
C LEU A 247 -7.04 -19.46 13.14
N MET A 248 -8.26 -18.90 13.06
CA MET A 248 -9.22 -18.90 14.17
C MET A 248 -9.66 -20.32 14.56
N GLN A 249 -9.90 -21.20 13.59
CA GLN A 249 -10.22 -22.61 13.84
C GLN A 249 -9.08 -23.35 14.54
N GLN A 250 -7.83 -22.93 14.30
CA GLN A 250 -6.63 -23.45 14.96
C GLN A 250 -6.30 -22.77 16.29
N GLY A 251 -7.24 -21.97 16.84
CA GLY A 251 -7.10 -21.29 18.13
C GLY A 251 -6.20 -20.05 18.12
N ILE A 252 -5.84 -19.54 16.95
CA ILE A 252 -5.03 -18.30 16.81
C ILE A 252 -5.99 -17.12 16.62
N SER A 253 -5.89 -16.10 17.50
CA SER A 253 -6.68 -14.88 17.40
C SER A 253 -6.31 -14.11 16.14
N ALA A 254 -7.20 -14.08 15.14
CA ALA A 254 -6.98 -13.48 13.85
C ALA A 254 -8.19 -12.68 13.34
N THR A 255 -7.94 -11.70 12.49
CA THR A 255 -8.96 -10.99 11.71
C THR A 255 -8.41 -10.72 10.30
N TRP A 256 -9.25 -10.22 9.39
CA TRP A 256 -8.81 -9.95 8.00
C TRP A 256 -9.16 -8.55 7.54
N TYR A 257 -8.35 -8.03 6.59
CA TYR A 257 -8.50 -6.69 6.05
C TYR A 257 -8.22 -6.65 4.53
N HIS A 258 -9.12 -6.02 3.76
CA HIS A 258 -8.91 -5.77 2.33
C HIS A 258 -9.72 -4.55 1.86
N ALA A 259 -9.39 -4.00 0.71
CA ALA A 259 -10.00 -2.79 0.16
C ALA A 259 -11.54 -2.89 0.00
N GLY A 260 -12.08 -4.08 -0.27
CA GLY A 260 -13.51 -4.32 -0.49
C GLY A 260 -14.38 -4.38 0.77
N LEU A 261 -13.82 -4.18 1.98
CA LEU A 261 -14.62 -4.10 3.20
C LEU A 261 -15.30 -2.73 3.32
N GLU A 262 -16.47 -2.69 3.96
CA GLU A 262 -17.13 -1.44 4.33
C GLU A 262 -16.25 -0.61 5.28
N PRO A 263 -16.29 0.75 5.19
CA PRO A 263 -15.42 1.61 5.99
C PRO A 263 -15.51 1.38 7.51
N SER A 264 -16.72 1.17 8.04
CA SER A 264 -16.93 0.88 9.47
C SER A 264 -16.30 -0.45 9.91
N VAL A 265 -16.39 -1.49 9.07
CA VAL A 265 -15.77 -2.79 9.32
C VAL A 265 -14.24 -2.71 9.25
N LYS A 266 -13.71 -1.90 8.33
CA LYS A 266 -12.26 -1.63 8.26
C LYS A 266 -11.75 -1.02 9.56
N GLU A 267 -12.42 0.02 10.01
CA GLU A 267 -12.07 0.74 11.25
C GLU A 267 -12.17 -0.17 12.48
N GLU A 268 -13.25 -0.94 12.61
CA GLU A 268 -13.44 -1.90 13.70
C GLU A 268 -12.28 -2.92 13.76
N ARG A 269 -11.96 -3.57 12.63
CA ARG A 269 -10.92 -4.60 12.59
C ARG A 269 -9.53 -4.04 12.82
N GLN A 270 -9.25 -2.86 12.27
CA GLN A 270 -8.01 -2.15 12.53
C GLN A 270 -7.88 -1.83 14.03
N ASN A 271 -8.92 -1.31 14.66
CA ASN A 271 -8.93 -1.00 16.09
C ASN A 271 -8.75 -2.25 16.96
N LEU A 272 -9.41 -3.37 16.63
CA LEU A 272 -9.22 -4.63 17.34
C LEU A 272 -7.76 -5.09 17.33
N TRP A 273 -7.09 -4.97 16.18
CA TRP A 273 -5.69 -5.35 16.06
C TRP A 273 -4.74 -4.32 16.68
N GLN A 274 -5.00 -3.02 16.53
CA GLN A 274 -4.19 -1.96 17.16
C GLN A 274 -4.22 -1.99 18.68
N THR A 275 -5.34 -2.44 19.28
CA THR A 275 -5.53 -2.55 20.73
C THR A 275 -5.20 -3.95 21.28
N ASP A 276 -4.53 -4.80 20.51
CA ASP A 276 -4.12 -6.17 20.87
C ASP A 276 -5.27 -7.13 21.25
N LYS A 277 -6.53 -6.76 20.98
CA LYS A 277 -7.67 -7.66 21.12
C LYS A 277 -7.64 -8.80 20.11
N VAL A 278 -7.01 -8.57 18.98
CA VAL A 278 -6.71 -9.56 17.95
C VAL A 278 -5.22 -9.51 17.65
N ARG A 279 -4.57 -10.67 17.66
CA ARG A 279 -3.12 -10.79 17.52
C ARG A 279 -2.64 -10.74 16.06
N VAL A 280 -3.35 -11.43 15.16
CA VAL A 280 -2.92 -11.60 13.76
C VAL A 280 -3.86 -10.85 12.82
N MET A 281 -3.30 -9.96 12.02
CA MET A 281 -4.01 -9.33 10.90
C MET A 281 -3.65 -10.04 9.60
N VAL A 282 -4.62 -10.69 8.96
CA VAL A 282 -4.45 -11.24 7.61
C VAL A 282 -4.95 -10.21 6.60
N ALA A 283 -4.11 -9.76 5.69
CA ALA A 283 -4.45 -8.62 4.85
C ALA A 283 -3.90 -8.70 3.43
N THR A 284 -4.53 -7.95 2.51
CA THR A 284 -3.90 -7.56 1.24
C THR A 284 -3.03 -6.31 1.46
N ASN A 285 -2.27 -5.89 0.44
CA ASN A 285 -1.50 -4.64 0.42
C ASN A 285 -2.32 -3.38 0.76
N ALA A 286 -3.68 -3.46 0.69
CA ALA A 286 -4.56 -2.39 1.16
C ALA A 286 -4.45 -2.11 2.66
N PHE A 287 -4.01 -3.08 3.46
CA PHE A 287 -3.64 -2.91 4.86
C PHE A 287 -2.15 -2.60 4.95
N GLY A 288 -1.82 -1.35 4.71
CA GLY A 288 -0.42 -1.06 4.60
C GLY A 288 -0.09 0.40 4.84
N MET A 289 -0.25 1.23 3.85
CA MET A 289 0.09 2.64 3.97
C MET A 289 -0.75 3.30 5.08
N GLY A 290 -0.08 3.98 6.01
CA GLY A 290 -0.73 4.67 7.14
C GLY A 290 -0.87 3.87 8.44
N ILE A 291 -0.51 2.59 8.48
CA ILE A 291 -0.53 1.83 9.73
C ILE A 291 0.71 2.17 10.56
N ASP A 292 0.48 2.66 11.76
CA ASP A 292 1.54 3.07 12.70
C ASP A 292 1.43 2.32 14.04
N LYS A 293 1.42 0.97 13.98
CA LYS A 293 1.58 0.12 15.17
C LYS A 293 3.08 -0.18 15.34
N PRO A 294 3.71 0.26 16.44
CA PRO A 294 5.16 0.16 16.59
C PRO A 294 5.65 -1.25 16.89
N ASP A 295 4.86 -2.04 17.60
CA ASP A 295 5.20 -3.31 18.23
C ASP A 295 4.81 -4.55 17.39
N VAL A 296 4.80 -4.42 16.07
CA VAL A 296 4.61 -5.57 15.18
C VAL A 296 5.88 -6.42 15.21
N SER A 297 5.77 -7.60 15.83
CA SER A 297 6.91 -8.50 15.98
C SER A 297 7.23 -9.29 14.72
N MET A 298 6.22 -9.50 13.84
CA MET A 298 6.38 -10.35 12.68
C MET A 298 5.51 -9.93 11.50
N VAL A 299 6.09 -9.96 10.30
CA VAL A 299 5.39 -9.88 9.02
C VAL A 299 5.64 -11.17 8.26
N ILE A 300 4.60 -11.84 7.80
CA ILE A 300 4.69 -13.11 7.08
C ILE A 300 4.07 -12.96 5.70
N HIS A 301 4.77 -13.47 4.69
CA HIS A 301 4.30 -13.56 3.32
C HIS A 301 4.17 -15.04 2.93
N PRO A 302 2.97 -15.62 2.95
CA PRO A 302 2.75 -16.98 2.40
C PRO A 302 3.00 -17.04 0.90
N ASP A 303 2.79 -15.93 0.19
CA ASP A 303 3.06 -15.79 -1.24
C ASP A 303 4.02 -14.64 -1.49
N ALA A 304 5.00 -14.86 -2.35
CA ALA A 304 5.94 -13.81 -2.72
C ALA A 304 5.23 -12.62 -3.40
N PRO A 305 5.51 -11.38 -3.00
CA PRO A 305 5.07 -10.16 -3.68
C PRO A 305 5.55 -10.08 -5.13
N ASN A 306 5.04 -9.12 -5.90
CA ASN A 306 5.46 -8.95 -7.30
C ASN A 306 6.80 -8.24 -7.44
N SER A 307 7.28 -7.61 -6.38
CA SER A 307 8.52 -6.85 -6.41
C SER A 307 9.21 -6.78 -5.05
N ILE A 308 10.48 -6.48 -5.07
CA ILE A 308 11.29 -6.21 -3.88
C ILE A 308 10.77 -4.97 -3.13
N GLU A 309 10.30 -3.96 -3.85
CA GLU A 309 9.76 -2.73 -3.25
C GLU A 309 8.51 -3.00 -2.42
N GLU A 310 7.56 -3.79 -2.98
CA GLU A 310 6.35 -4.23 -2.30
C GLU A 310 6.73 -5.03 -1.04
N TYR A 311 7.60 -6.03 -1.20
CA TYR A 311 8.11 -6.82 -0.08
C TYR A 311 8.76 -5.97 1.00
N PHE A 312 9.67 -5.07 0.62
CA PHE A 312 10.42 -4.23 1.56
C PHE A 312 9.49 -3.26 2.33
N GLN A 313 8.49 -2.69 1.65
CA GLN A 313 7.52 -1.79 2.28
C GLN A 313 6.63 -2.53 3.29
N GLU A 314 6.18 -3.75 2.95
CA GLU A 314 5.35 -4.57 3.81
C GLU A 314 6.16 -5.14 4.98
N ALA A 315 7.32 -5.73 4.74
CA ALA A 315 8.24 -6.25 5.75
C ALA A 315 8.71 -5.17 6.73
N GLY A 316 8.93 -3.94 6.23
CA GLY A 316 9.37 -2.79 7.03
C GLY A 316 8.37 -2.31 8.09
N ARG A 317 7.17 -2.91 8.17
CA ARG A 317 6.20 -2.63 9.24
C ARG A 317 6.57 -3.29 10.55
N ALA A 318 7.36 -4.36 10.51
CA ALA A 318 7.84 -5.04 11.72
C ALA A 318 8.94 -4.23 12.43
N GLY A 319 8.94 -4.29 13.76
CA GLY A 319 10.02 -3.76 14.62
C GLY A 319 10.22 -2.24 14.55
N ARG A 320 9.17 -1.44 14.44
CA ARG A 320 9.28 0.02 14.46
C ARG A 320 9.63 0.58 15.84
N ASP A 321 9.36 -0.19 16.88
CA ASP A 321 9.73 0.09 18.26
C ASP A 321 11.22 -0.12 18.55
N GLY A 322 12.00 -0.66 17.59
CA GLY A 322 13.41 -0.98 17.74
C GLY A 322 13.69 -2.37 18.32
N ASN A 323 12.66 -3.11 18.73
CA ASN A 323 12.80 -4.48 19.20
C ASN A 323 13.08 -5.44 18.05
N GLN A 324 13.64 -6.61 18.37
CA GLN A 324 13.88 -7.66 17.38
C GLN A 324 12.57 -8.10 16.71
N ALA A 325 12.56 -8.07 15.39
CA ALA A 325 11.40 -8.44 14.59
C ALA A 325 11.80 -9.30 13.38
N TYR A 326 10.82 -9.96 12.78
CA TYR A 326 11.05 -10.91 11.71
C TYR A 326 10.15 -10.64 10.51
N ALA A 327 10.73 -10.67 9.33
CA ALA A 327 10.02 -10.71 8.06
C ALA A 327 10.24 -12.09 7.44
N VAL A 328 9.19 -12.91 7.42
CA VAL A 328 9.27 -14.30 6.95
C VAL A 328 8.51 -14.44 5.64
N LEU A 329 9.19 -14.93 4.61
CA LEU A 329 8.60 -15.28 3.33
C LEU A 329 8.62 -16.79 3.18
N LEU A 330 7.45 -17.38 2.92
CA LEU A 330 7.31 -18.80 2.63
C LEU A 330 7.42 -19.01 1.12
N TYR A 331 8.26 -19.95 0.71
CA TYR A 331 8.57 -20.18 -0.69
C TYR A 331 8.52 -21.68 -1.04
N GLU A 332 7.72 -21.98 -2.06
CA GLU A 332 7.62 -23.32 -2.66
C GLU A 332 8.36 -23.36 -3.99
N GLU A 333 8.69 -24.54 -4.46
CA GLU A 333 9.39 -24.77 -5.72
C GLU A 333 8.61 -24.20 -6.93
N ASP A 334 7.29 -24.31 -6.90
CA ASP A 334 6.40 -23.80 -7.97
C ASP A 334 6.21 -22.27 -7.96
N ASP A 335 6.65 -21.57 -6.92
CA ASP A 335 6.38 -20.14 -6.79
C ASP A 335 7.09 -19.31 -7.86
N ALA A 336 8.27 -19.71 -8.31
CA ALA A 336 8.95 -19.08 -9.44
C ALA A 336 8.11 -19.14 -10.73
N TYR A 337 7.50 -20.29 -11.00
CA TYR A 337 6.60 -20.45 -12.14
C TYR A 337 5.34 -19.61 -11.99
N LYS A 338 4.70 -19.64 -10.80
CA LYS A 338 3.52 -18.82 -10.49
C LYS A 338 3.80 -17.33 -10.66
N LEU A 339 4.99 -16.85 -10.23
CA LEU A 339 5.43 -15.46 -10.39
C LEU A 339 5.58 -15.09 -11.87
N LYS A 340 6.22 -15.94 -12.68
CA LYS A 340 6.36 -15.72 -14.14
C LYS A 340 5.00 -15.70 -14.85
N CYS A 341 4.06 -16.56 -14.47
CA CYS A 341 2.70 -16.55 -15.01
C CYS A 341 1.96 -15.23 -14.74
N ARG A 342 2.33 -14.50 -13.67
CA ARG A 342 1.74 -13.18 -13.40
C ARG A 342 2.10 -12.13 -14.46
N VAL A 343 3.26 -12.24 -15.10
CA VAL A 343 3.63 -11.36 -16.21
C VAL A 343 2.64 -11.52 -17.35
N ALA A 344 2.36 -12.75 -17.77
CA ALA A 344 1.42 -13.04 -18.84
C ALA A 344 -0.03 -12.60 -18.50
N SER A 345 -0.45 -12.76 -17.24
CA SER A 345 -1.79 -12.33 -16.82
C SER A 345 -1.93 -10.81 -16.68
N SER A 346 -0.84 -10.10 -16.36
CA SER A 346 -0.82 -8.64 -16.23
C SER A 346 -0.61 -7.92 -17.57
N PHE A 347 -0.07 -8.60 -18.56
CA PHE A 347 0.16 -8.08 -19.91
C PHE A 347 -0.37 -9.09 -20.94
N PRO A 348 -1.71 -9.16 -21.12
CA PRO A 348 -2.31 -9.99 -22.17
C PRO A 348 -1.81 -9.54 -23.55
N GLU A 349 -1.77 -10.46 -24.52
CA GLU A 349 -1.35 -10.16 -25.89
C GLU A 349 -2.15 -8.97 -26.48
N LYS A 350 -1.50 -8.12 -27.27
CA LYS A 350 -2.13 -6.91 -27.85
C LYS A 350 -3.38 -7.24 -28.67
N GLU A 351 -3.38 -8.38 -29.36
CA GLU A 351 -4.52 -8.89 -30.12
C GLU A 351 -5.74 -9.16 -29.23
N LEU A 352 -5.51 -9.70 -28.02
CA LEU A 352 -6.59 -9.90 -27.06
C LEU A 352 -7.13 -8.55 -26.54
N ILE A 353 -6.27 -7.57 -26.30
CA ILE A 353 -6.68 -6.23 -25.86
C ILE A 353 -7.53 -5.55 -26.94
N ARG A 354 -7.13 -5.65 -28.21
CA ARG A 354 -7.90 -5.16 -29.37
C ARG A 354 -9.25 -5.84 -29.48
N THR A 355 -9.26 -7.17 -29.36
CA THR A 355 -10.49 -7.98 -29.37
C THR A 355 -11.45 -7.55 -28.26
N ILE A 356 -10.93 -7.37 -27.04
CA ILE A 356 -11.75 -6.92 -25.89
C ILE A 356 -12.30 -5.50 -26.14
N TYR A 357 -11.51 -4.60 -26.72
CA TYR A 357 -11.95 -3.25 -27.06
C TYR A 357 -13.14 -3.26 -28.02
N ASP A 358 -13.07 -4.04 -29.12
CA ASP A 358 -14.17 -4.18 -30.06
C ASP A 358 -15.39 -4.84 -29.43
N GLN A 359 -15.18 -5.89 -28.63
CA GLN A 359 -16.27 -6.58 -27.94
C GLN A 359 -16.98 -5.69 -26.93
N ILE A 360 -16.28 -4.78 -26.24
CA ILE A 360 -16.90 -3.79 -25.37
C ILE A 360 -17.77 -2.83 -26.17
N ALA A 361 -17.30 -2.41 -27.35
CA ALA A 361 -18.10 -1.57 -28.23
C ALA A 361 -19.35 -2.29 -28.73
N TYR A 362 -19.26 -3.57 -29.09
CA TYR A 362 -20.44 -4.39 -29.44
C TYR A 362 -21.37 -4.60 -28.25
N PHE A 363 -20.82 -4.81 -27.05
CA PHE A 363 -21.61 -5.00 -25.83
C PHE A 363 -22.44 -3.76 -25.47
N PHE A 364 -21.94 -2.57 -25.75
CA PHE A 364 -22.63 -1.29 -25.54
C PHE A 364 -23.34 -0.74 -26.80
N VAL A 365 -23.21 -1.43 -27.93
CA VAL A 365 -23.78 -1.00 -29.23
C VAL A 365 -23.23 0.38 -29.65
N VAL A 366 -21.91 0.61 -29.48
CA VAL A 366 -21.23 1.84 -29.89
C VAL A 366 -20.69 1.68 -31.31
N GLY A 367 -21.11 2.54 -32.25
CA GLY A 367 -20.59 2.57 -33.62
C GLY A 367 -19.19 3.22 -33.72
N VAL A 368 -18.46 2.91 -34.79
CA VAL A 368 -17.19 3.58 -35.12
C VAL A 368 -17.46 5.06 -35.38
N GLY A 369 -16.58 5.93 -34.87
CA GLY A 369 -16.74 7.39 -34.94
C GLY A 369 -17.73 7.98 -33.93
N CYS A 370 -18.17 7.18 -32.93
CA CYS A 370 -19.10 7.61 -31.90
C CYS A 370 -18.58 7.20 -30.51
N GLY A 371 -19.15 7.79 -29.46
CA GLY A 371 -18.98 7.32 -28.08
C GLY A 371 -18.18 8.25 -27.16
N ALA A 372 -17.45 9.21 -27.68
CA ALA A 372 -16.69 10.15 -26.84
C ALA A 372 -17.57 10.81 -25.77
N GLY A 373 -17.12 10.76 -24.51
CA GLY A 373 -17.83 11.31 -23.34
C GLY A 373 -19.00 10.46 -22.82
N HIS A 374 -19.39 9.39 -23.49
CA HIS A 374 -20.48 8.52 -23.03
C HIS A 374 -19.99 7.53 -21.98
N THR A 375 -20.78 7.38 -20.90
CA THR A 375 -20.50 6.46 -19.79
C THR A 375 -21.53 5.32 -19.77
N PHE A 376 -21.03 4.10 -19.65
CA PHE A 376 -21.83 2.88 -19.64
C PHE A 376 -21.62 2.09 -18.35
N GLU A 377 -22.70 1.47 -17.84
CA GLU A 377 -22.63 0.49 -16.76
C GLU A 377 -22.05 -0.82 -17.29
N PHE A 378 -20.97 -1.30 -16.69
CA PHE A 378 -20.25 -2.48 -17.14
C PHE A 378 -20.37 -3.64 -16.15
N SER A 379 -21.00 -4.73 -16.56
CA SER A 379 -21.00 -5.97 -15.79
C SER A 379 -19.88 -6.89 -16.31
N LEU A 380 -18.76 -6.94 -15.56
CA LEU A 380 -17.64 -7.80 -15.89
C LEU A 380 -18.06 -9.27 -16.03
N GLU A 381 -18.92 -9.75 -15.11
CA GLU A 381 -19.41 -11.14 -15.13
C GLU A 381 -20.24 -11.44 -16.41
N ARG A 382 -21.17 -10.56 -16.76
CA ARG A 382 -22.00 -10.72 -17.98
C ARG A 382 -21.14 -10.68 -19.24
N PHE A 383 -20.18 -9.76 -19.30
CA PHE A 383 -19.24 -9.64 -20.41
C PHE A 383 -18.37 -10.89 -20.56
N CYS A 384 -17.74 -11.35 -19.48
CA CYS A 384 -16.90 -12.55 -19.48
C CYS A 384 -17.69 -13.80 -19.90
N ARG A 385 -18.94 -13.91 -19.46
CA ARG A 385 -19.82 -15.03 -19.86
C ARG A 385 -20.20 -14.96 -21.34
N ALA A 386 -20.51 -13.76 -21.86
CA ALA A 386 -20.91 -13.57 -23.26
C ALA A 386 -19.76 -13.85 -24.24
N TYR A 387 -18.56 -13.40 -23.93
CA TYR A 387 -17.40 -13.50 -24.82
C TYR A 387 -16.37 -14.57 -24.41
N ARG A 388 -16.63 -15.33 -23.36
CA ARG A 388 -15.78 -16.46 -22.86
C ARG A 388 -14.36 -16.03 -22.49
N HIS A 389 -14.24 -14.89 -21.83
CA HIS A 389 -12.96 -14.42 -21.31
C HIS A 389 -12.82 -14.67 -19.80
N PHE A 390 -11.58 -14.73 -19.33
CA PHE A 390 -11.29 -14.73 -17.89
C PHE A 390 -11.40 -13.30 -17.33
N PRO A 391 -12.03 -13.10 -16.15
CA PRO A 391 -12.23 -11.78 -15.56
C PRO A 391 -10.93 -10.98 -15.41
N THR A 392 -9.82 -11.65 -15.05
CA THR A 392 -8.50 -11.02 -14.89
C THR A 392 -7.99 -10.42 -16.20
N GLN A 393 -8.13 -11.15 -17.31
CA GLN A 393 -7.68 -10.69 -18.64
C GLN A 393 -8.48 -9.47 -19.09
N VAL A 394 -9.81 -9.48 -18.88
CA VAL A 394 -10.67 -8.34 -19.22
C VAL A 394 -10.32 -7.14 -18.37
N HIS A 395 -10.19 -7.31 -17.06
CA HIS A 395 -9.84 -6.23 -16.13
C HIS A 395 -8.51 -5.57 -16.51
N THR A 396 -7.47 -6.38 -16.74
CA THR A 396 -6.15 -5.87 -17.12
C THR A 396 -6.16 -5.19 -18.49
N SER A 397 -6.91 -5.74 -19.46
CA SER A 397 -7.06 -5.09 -20.79
C SER A 397 -7.73 -3.73 -20.67
N LEU A 398 -8.77 -3.61 -19.83
CA LEU A 398 -9.42 -2.32 -19.56
C LEU A 398 -8.48 -1.31 -18.92
N GLU A 399 -7.63 -1.73 -17.99
CA GLU A 399 -6.61 -0.87 -17.39
C GLU A 399 -5.57 -0.39 -18.42
N LEU A 400 -5.13 -1.27 -19.33
CA LEU A 400 -4.21 -0.91 -20.40
C LEU A 400 -4.86 0.04 -21.43
N LEU A 401 -6.12 -0.18 -21.79
CA LEU A 401 -6.89 0.73 -22.65
C LEU A 401 -7.11 2.10 -21.99
N GLN A 402 -7.32 2.14 -20.68
CA GLN A 402 -7.38 3.39 -19.92
C GLN A 402 -6.06 4.14 -19.95
N ARG A 403 -4.95 3.44 -19.77
CA ARG A 403 -3.60 4.03 -19.84
C ARG A 403 -3.26 4.54 -21.24
N ALA A 404 -3.71 3.82 -22.27
CA ALA A 404 -3.60 4.25 -23.67
C ALA A 404 -4.54 5.43 -24.01
N GLY A 405 -5.41 5.85 -23.09
CA GLY A 405 -6.25 7.02 -23.22
C GLY A 405 -7.51 6.83 -24.07
N TYR A 406 -7.94 5.59 -24.34
CA TYR A 406 -9.16 5.30 -25.10
C TYR A 406 -10.42 5.32 -24.25
N ILE A 407 -10.31 4.78 -23.04
CA ILE A 407 -11.43 4.71 -22.09
C ILE A 407 -11.04 5.23 -20.72
N TYR A 408 -12.01 5.49 -19.89
CA TYR A 408 -11.87 5.58 -18.44
C TYR A 408 -12.65 4.42 -17.83
N TYR A 409 -11.98 3.57 -17.07
CA TYR A 409 -12.56 2.42 -16.40
C TYR A 409 -12.55 2.63 -14.90
N ASP A 410 -13.74 2.65 -14.29
CA ASP A 410 -13.91 2.72 -12.83
C ASP A 410 -14.50 1.40 -12.34
N PRO A 411 -13.70 0.50 -11.78
CA PRO A 411 -14.14 -0.80 -11.31
C PRO A 411 -14.97 -0.73 -10.02
N ASN A 412 -14.86 0.34 -9.25
CA ASN A 412 -15.56 0.54 -7.99
C ASN A 412 -16.01 2.00 -7.86
N PRO A 413 -16.97 2.44 -8.66
CA PRO A 413 -17.45 3.81 -8.58
C PRO A 413 -17.99 4.07 -7.17
N ASP A 414 -17.35 5.00 -6.46
CA ASP A 414 -17.81 5.47 -5.14
C ASP A 414 -19.01 6.42 -5.33
N SER A 415 -20.01 5.94 -6.05
CA SER A 415 -21.23 6.68 -6.30
C SER A 415 -22.13 6.57 -5.07
N LYS A 416 -22.00 7.52 -4.13
CA LYS A 416 -23.01 7.74 -3.10
C LYS A 416 -24.36 7.93 -3.79
N ALA A 417 -25.42 7.46 -3.14
CA ALA A 417 -26.77 7.74 -3.60
C ALA A 417 -26.96 9.25 -3.76
N ARG A 418 -27.66 9.68 -4.80
CA ARG A 418 -27.97 11.10 -5.05
C ARG A 418 -29.47 11.27 -5.10
N LEU A 419 -29.91 12.42 -4.58
CA LEU A 419 -31.33 12.75 -4.58
C LEU A 419 -31.52 14.24 -4.85
N ARG A 420 -32.60 14.56 -5.56
CA ARG A 420 -33.11 15.93 -5.73
C ARG A 420 -34.61 15.89 -5.60
N PHE A 421 -35.22 16.87 -4.93
CA PHE A 421 -36.66 17.06 -4.98
C PHE A 421 -37.07 17.59 -6.35
N LEU A 422 -38.15 17.04 -6.91
CA LEU A 422 -38.77 17.51 -8.15
C LEU A 422 -39.90 18.48 -7.88
N LEU A 423 -40.51 18.41 -6.69
CA LEU A 423 -41.54 19.30 -6.21
C LEU A 423 -40.93 20.49 -5.46
N GLN A 424 -41.63 21.63 -5.43
CA GLN A 424 -41.26 22.77 -4.60
C GLN A 424 -41.58 22.47 -3.12
N ARG A 425 -40.88 23.17 -2.22
CA ARG A 425 -41.01 22.96 -0.77
C ARG A 425 -42.45 23.09 -0.26
N GLU A 426 -43.23 24.00 -0.86
CA GLU A 426 -44.63 24.26 -0.52
C GLU A 426 -45.56 23.11 -0.95
N ASP A 427 -45.26 22.45 -2.06
CA ASP A 427 -46.05 21.31 -2.58
C ASP A 427 -45.88 20.04 -1.73
N LEU A 428 -44.78 19.90 -1.02
CA LEU A 428 -44.57 18.76 -0.12
C LEU A 428 -45.53 18.73 1.06
N TYR A 429 -46.02 19.90 1.50
CA TYR A 429 -47.02 20.00 2.58
C TYR A 429 -48.43 19.67 2.10
N ARG A 430 -48.68 19.55 0.81
CA ARG A 430 -49.98 19.26 0.18
C ARG A 430 -50.10 17.83 -0.32
N LEU A 431 -49.16 16.95 0.05
CA LEU A 431 -49.17 15.53 -0.37
C LEU A 431 -50.25 14.75 0.41
N ASP A 432 -51.47 14.71 -0.11
CA ASP A 432 -52.66 14.07 0.51
C ASP A 432 -52.59 12.53 0.58
N HIS A 433 -51.63 11.88 -0.06
CA HIS A 433 -51.52 10.41 -0.15
C HIS A 433 -50.15 9.84 0.15
N SER A 434 -49.37 10.46 1.02
CA SER A 434 -48.09 9.93 1.48
C SER A 434 -48.26 8.94 2.63
N THR A 435 -47.57 7.81 2.56
CA THR A 435 -47.55 6.84 3.65
C THR A 435 -46.74 7.36 4.86
N PRO A 436 -46.99 6.83 6.08
CA PRO A 436 -46.15 7.22 7.24
C PRO A 436 -44.66 7.04 7.03
N LYS A 437 -44.23 5.99 6.27
CA LYS A 437 -42.83 5.75 5.93
C LYS A 437 -42.29 6.79 4.96
N GLU A 438 -43.07 7.20 3.96
CA GLU A 438 -42.69 8.26 3.01
C GLU A 438 -42.50 9.59 3.74
N ASN A 439 -43.41 9.95 4.62
CA ASN A 439 -43.30 11.14 5.43
C ASN A 439 -42.09 11.16 6.36
N ALA A 440 -41.77 10.01 6.95
CA ALA A 440 -40.58 9.86 7.80
C ALA A 440 -39.29 10.08 6.99
N VAL A 441 -39.20 9.48 5.77
CA VAL A 441 -38.04 9.63 4.88
C VAL A 441 -37.94 11.06 4.35
N ILE A 442 -39.04 11.69 3.91
CA ILE A 442 -39.04 13.08 3.46
C ILE A 442 -38.58 14.01 4.59
N THR A 443 -39.09 13.81 5.81
CA THR A 443 -38.71 14.60 6.98
C THR A 443 -37.23 14.45 7.31
N ALA A 444 -36.72 13.23 7.28
CA ALA A 444 -35.31 12.94 7.49
C ALA A 444 -34.43 13.66 6.44
N LEU A 445 -34.80 13.55 5.15
CA LEU A 445 -34.10 14.23 4.06
C LEU A 445 -34.06 15.74 4.23
N LEU A 446 -35.19 16.36 4.57
CA LEU A 446 -35.31 17.81 4.75
C LEU A 446 -34.50 18.33 5.95
N ARG A 447 -34.36 17.51 7.02
CA ARG A 447 -33.54 17.85 8.19
C ARG A 447 -32.06 17.77 7.93
N MET A 448 -31.66 16.79 7.13
CA MET A 448 -30.25 16.45 6.97
C MET A 448 -29.58 17.15 5.79
N TYR A 449 -30.34 17.51 4.76
CA TYR A 449 -29.78 18.00 3.49
C TYR A 449 -30.51 19.30 3.04
N GLY A 450 -29.80 20.42 3.06
CA GLY A 450 -30.37 21.72 2.73
C GLY A 450 -30.58 22.02 1.23
N ASP A 451 -29.76 21.38 0.38
CA ASP A 451 -29.62 21.75 -1.05
C ASP A 451 -30.44 20.90 -2.00
N LEU A 452 -31.27 19.97 -1.49
CA LEU A 452 -32.02 18.98 -2.30
C LEU A 452 -33.02 19.56 -3.30
N PHE A 453 -33.42 20.82 -3.15
CA PHE A 453 -34.35 21.52 -4.05
C PHE A 453 -33.64 22.18 -5.24
N VAL A 454 -32.35 22.46 -5.11
CA VAL A 454 -31.59 23.21 -6.11
C VAL A 454 -30.94 22.29 -7.11
N ASP A 455 -30.24 21.25 -6.60
CA ASP A 455 -29.51 20.28 -7.42
C ASP A 455 -29.44 18.92 -6.74
N PHE A 456 -28.86 17.94 -7.43
CA PHE A 456 -28.58 16.63 -6.85
C PHE A 456 -27.57 16.75 -5.72
N SER A 457 -27.99 16.35 -4.52
CA SER A 457 -27.10 16.20 -3.38
C SER A 457 -26.84 14.75 -3.06
N PHE A 458 -25.61 14.46 -2.61
CA PHE A 458 -25.26 13.12 -2.14
C PHE A 458 -25.96 12.83 -0.82
N ILE A 459 -26.64 11.69 -0.74
CA ILE A 459 -27.27 11.21 0.48
C ILE A 459 -26.63 9.92 0.96
N ASP A 460 -26.65 9.71 2.27
CA ASP A 460 -26.29 8.44 2.89
C ASP A 460 -27.56 7.71 3.33
N GLU A 461 -27.91 6.65 2.60
CA GLU A 461 -29.12 5.86 2.84
C GLU A 461 -29.17 5.28 4.26
N SER A 462 -28.02 4.99 4.88
CA SER A 462 -27.95 4.46 6.24
C SER A 462 -28.28 5.51 7.30
N PHE A 463 -27.84 6.76 7.07
CA PHE A 463 -28.20 7.87 7.93
C PHE A 463 -29.68 8.25 7.81
N VAL A 464 -30.20 8.28 6.56
CA VAL A 464 -31.62 8.53 6.32
C VAL A 464 -32.48 7.44 6.99
N ALA A 465 -32.06 6.18 6.90
CA ALA A 465 -32.72 5.04 7.56
C ALA A 465 -32.79 5.21 9.07
N LYS A 466 -31.67 5.59 9.68
CA LYS A 466 -31.57 5.83 11.13
C LYS A 466 -32.47 6.98 11.60
N GLU A 467 -32.46 8.11 10.88
CA GLU A 467 -33.27 9.28 11.22
C GLU A 467 -34.77 9.03 10.99
N ALA A 468 -35.12 8.27 9.94
CA ALA A 468 -36.49 7.88 9.66
C ALA A 468 -36.99 6.72 10.54
N ASN A 469 -36.10 6.13 11.37
CA ASN A 469 -36.39 4.94 12.19
C ASN A 469 -36.91 3.73 11.37
N LEU A 470 -36.29 3.51 10.21
CA LEU A 470 -36.59 2.44 9.27
C LEU A 470 -35.34 1.56 9.06
N SER A 471 -35.53 0.33 8.57
CA SER A 471 -34.44 -0.47 8.07
C SER A 471 -33.88 0.15 6.76
N ARG A 472 -32.64 -0.20 6.40
CA ARG A 472 -32.02 0.26 5.15
C ARG A 472 -32.79 -0.19 3.90
N GLU A 473 -33.34 -1.39 3.94
CA GLU A 473 -34.14 -1.96 2.85
C GLU A 473 -35.49 -1.24 2.69
N GLU A 474 -36.17 -0.94 3.81
CA GLU A 474 -37.39 -0.15 3.80
C GLU A 474 -37.14 1.28 3.31
N THR A 475 -36.04 1.90 3.73
CA THR A 475 -35.65 3.24 3.26
C THR A 475 -35.39 3.25 1.77
N TYR A 476 -34.64 2.27 1.24
CA TYR A 476 -34.39 2.12 -0.19
C TYR A 476 -35.69 1.95 -0.99
N THR A 477 -36.58 1.06 -0.53
CA THR A 477 -37.87 0.82 -1.19
C THR A 477 -38.75 2.08 -1.16
N THR A 478 -38.73 2.81 -0.06
CA THR A 478 -39.48 4.08 0.08
C THR A 478 -38.91 5.17 -0.82
N LEU A 479 -37.58 5.33 -0.92
CA LEU A 479 -36.93 6.26 -1.85
C LEU A 479 -37.28 5.95 -3.32
N ARG A 480 -37.33 4.65 -3.67
CA ARG A 480 -37.77 4.21 -5.01
C ARG A 480 -39.25 4.52 -5.27
N ALA A 481 -40.11 4.36 -4.27
CA ALA A 481 -41.52 4.72 -4.38
C ALA A 481 -41.70 6.25 -4.56
N LEU A 482 -40.94 7.06 -3.85
CA LEU A 482 -40.94 8.52 -4.01
C LEU A 482 -40.43 8.97 -5.39
N ASP A 483 -39.44 8.26 -5.97
CA ASP A 483 -38.96 8.50 -7.35
C ASP A 483 -40.04 8.15 -8.38
N GLN A 484 -40.74 7.02 -8.21
CA GLN A 484 -41.85 6.60 -9.08
C GLN A 484 -43.04 7.59 -9.03
N LYS A 485 -43.28 8.18 -7.86
CA LYS A 485 -44.31 9.22 -7.68
C LYS A 485 -43.87 10.60 -8.17
N HIS A 486 -42.66 10.74 -8.74
CA HIS A 486 -42.09 12.02 -9.19
C HIS A 486 -41.99 13.09 -8.08
N ILE A 487 -41.93 12.68 -6.82
CA ILE A 487 -41.70 13.60 -5.69
C ILE A 487 -40.22 13.94 -5.60
N VAL A 488 -39.37 12.94 -5.77
CA VAL A 488 -37.91 13.07 -5.84
C VAL A 488 -37.38 12.45 -7.11
N LYS A 489 -36.18 12.84 -7.51
CA LYS A 489 -35.35 12.06 -8.43
C LYS A 489 -34.27 11.38 -7.60
N PHE A 490 -34.38 10.07 -7.46
CA PHE A 490 -33.46 9.26 -6.66
C PHE A 490 -32.56 8.43 -7.57
N ILE A 491 -31.25 8.61 -7.42
CA ILE A 491 -30.23 7.80 -8.08
C ILE A 491 -29.58 6.96 -6.98
N PRO A 492 -29.90 5.66 -6.88
CA PRO A 492 -29.38 4.80 -5.84
C PRO A 492 -27.87 4.60 -5.96
N ARG A 493 -27.23 4.28 -4.86
CA ARG A 493 -25.83 3.83 -4.84
C ARG A 493 -25.71 2.58 -5.71
N LYS A 494 -24.94 2.70 -6.79
CA LYS A 494 -24.65 1.57 -7.68
C LYS A 494 -23.16 1.24 -7.57
N ASN A 495 -22.82 0.07 -7.07
CA ASN A 495 -21.48 -0.51 -7.12
C ASN A 495 -21.26 -1.28 -8.45
N ILE A 496 -21.73 -0.72 -9.55
CA ILE A 496 -21.55 -1.32 -10.88
C ILE A 496 -20.38 -0.61 -11.54
N PRO A 497 -19.33 -1.32 -11.98
CA PRO A 497 -18.24 -0.72 -12.73
C PRO A 497 -18.72 0.15 -13.88
N LEU A 498 -17.99 1.21 -14.18
CA LEU A 498 -18.29 2.15 -15.25
C LEU A 498 -17.18 2.17 -16.29
N ILE A 499 -17.57 2.27 -17.56
CA ILE A 499 -16.63 2.53 -18.66
C ILE A 499 -17.11 3.80 -19.38
N THR A 500 -16.21 4.78 -19.51
CA THR A 500 -16.44 6.02 -20.25
C THR A 500 -15.48 6.07 -21.44
N TYR A 501 -15.99 6.26 -22.65
CA TYR A 501 -15.14 6.49 -23.81
C TYR A 501 -14.54 7.90 -23.74
N ARG A 502 -13.22 8.01 -23.79
CA ARG A 502 -12.53 9.31 -23.81
C ARG A 502 -12.41 9.91 -25.21
N LYS A 503 -12.41 9.03 -26.21
CA LYS A 503 -12.35 9.36 -27.63
C LYS A 503 -13.45 8.59 -28.35
N ASP A 504 -13.82 9.02 -29.55
CA ASP A 504 -14.70 8.25 -30.39
C ASP A 504 -14.09 6.88 -30.69
N ARG A 505 -14.98 5.86 -30.80
CA ARG A 505 -14.57 4.51 -31.12
C ARG A 505 -13.86 4.47 -32.47
N ILE A 506 -12.75 3.79 -32.52
CA ILE A 506 -12.04 3.35 -33.73
C ILE A 506 -12.15 1.82 -33.85
N ASP A 507 -11.78 1.27 -34.99
CA ASP A 507 -11.66 -0.19 -35.12
C ASP A 507 -10.49 -0.71 -34.28
N GLY A 508 -10.61 -1.92 -33.74
CA GLY A 508 -9.56 -2.51 -32.88
C GLY A 508 -8.24 -2.69 -33.61
N GLU A 509 -8.25 -2.88 -34.93
CA GLU A 509 -7.04 -2.95 -35.77
C GLU A 509 -6.26 -1.64 -35.78
N ASP A 510 -6.95 -0.50 -35.73
CA ASP A 510 -6.36 0.84 -35.70
C ASP A 510 -5.94 1.27 -34.28
N LEU A 511 -6.19 0.45 -33.26
CA LEU A 511 -5.88 0.76 -31.89
C LEU A 511 -4.38 0.73 -31.65
N ILE A 512 -3.79 1.89 -31.33
CA ILE A 512 -2.37 2.06 -31.05
C ILE A 512 -2.15 1.98 -29.54
N ILE A 513 -1.40 0.96 -29.11
CA ILE A 513 -0.92 0.83 -27.73
C ILE A 513 0.60 1.07 -27.77
N GLY A 514 1.02 2.25 -27.32
CA GLY A 514 2.41 2.68 -27.37
C GLY A 514 3.33 1.83 -26.48
N PRO A 515 4.64 1.82 -26.77
CA PRO A 515 5.62 1.05 -25.99
C PRO A 515 5.63 1.46 -24.51
N GLU A 516 5.44 2.72 -24.22
CA GLU A 516 5.38 3.28 -22.86
C GLU A 516 4.18 2.74 -22.03
N VAL A 517 3.14 2.27 -22.69
CA VAL A 517 1.97 1.68 -22.04
C VAL A 517 2.13 0.17 -21.89
N TYR A 518 2.76 -0.50 -22.83
CA TYR A 518 2.79 -1.96 -22.88
C TYR A 518 4.21 -2.55 -22.77
N GLU A 519 5.08 -2.37 -23.78
CA GLU A 519 6.37 -3.06 -23.86
C GLU A 519 7.32 -2.68 -22.71
N ASP A 520 7.49 -1.38 -22.48
CA ASP A 520 8.40 -0.88 -21.45
C ASP A 520 7.93 -1.30 -20.06
N ARG A 521 6.61 -1.23 -19.83
CA ARG A 521 6.02 -1.64 -18.56
C ARG A 521 6.05 -3.15 -18.34
N LYS A 522 5.86 -3.93 -19.40
CA LYS A 522 5.98 -5.39 -19.35
C LYS A 522 7.40 -5.79 -18.99
N ALA A 523 8.39 -5.19 -19.66
CA ALA A 523 9.81 -5.45 -19.40
C ALA A 523 10.21 -5.06 -17.96
N ASP A 524 9.73 -3.91 -17.48
CA ASP A 524 10.01 -3.46 -16.12
C ASP A 524 9.32 -4.34 -15.06
N PHE A 525 8.07 -4.76 -15.30
CA PHE A 525 7.36 -5.69 -14.42
C PHE A 525 8.06 -7.06 -14.39
N GLU A 526 8.48 -7.57 -15.54
CA GLU A 526 9.25 -8.81 -15.65
C GLU A 526 10.58 -8.73 -14.88
N LYS A 527 11.31 -7.62 -15.03
CA LYS A 527 12.55 -7.36 -14.28
C LYS A 527 12.33 -7.41 -12.77
N ARG A 528 11.23 -6.83 -12.27
CA ARG A 528 10.88 -6.89 -10.84
C ARG A 528 10.53 -8.29 -10.37
N ILE A 529 9.77 -9.03 -11.16
CA ILE A 529 9.44 -10.43 -10.88
C ILE A 529 10.72 -11.28 -10.81
N LEU A 530 11.64 -11.11 -11.77
CA LEU A 530 12.92 -11.84 -11.78
C LEU A 530 13.78 -11.48 -10.57
N ALA A 531 13.83 -10.20 -10.18
CA ALA A 531 14.55 -9.77 -8.97
C ALA A 531 13.95 -10.39 -7.69
N MET A 532 12.61 -10.53 -7.63
CA MET A 532 11.95 -11.17 -6.50
C MET A 532 12.23 -12.68 -6.46
N ILE A 533 12.25 -13.36 -7.59
CA ILE A 533 12.62 -14.77 -7.69
C ILE A 533 14.08 -14.96 -7.24
N ASP A 534 15.02 -14.16 -7.77
CA ASP A 534 16.43 -14.18 -7.36
C ASP A 534 16.59 -13.99 -5.84
N TYR A 535 15.85 -13.06 -5.26
CA TYR A 535 15.83 -12.87 -3.81
C TYR A 535 15.34 -14.10 -3.05
N CYS A 536 14.28 -14.78 -3.51
CA CYS A 536 13.72 -15.96 -2.86
C CYS A 536 14.66 -17.17 -2.98
N GLU A 537 15.29 -17.33 -4.13
CA GLU A 537 16.13 -18.50 -4.44
C GLU A 537 17.59 -18.35 -3.98
N ASN A 538 18.01 -17.14 -3.65
CA ASN A 538 19.36 -16.88 -3.18
C ASN A 538 19.66 -17.63 -1.87
N GLU A 539 20.80 -18.34 -1.84
CA GLU A 539 21.32 -19.06 -0.66
C GLU A 539 22.72 -18.61 -0.25
N SER A 540 23.33 -17.72 -1.02
CA SER A 540 24.73 -17.34 -0.88
C SER A 540 24.95 -15.92 -0.36
N GLU A 541 24.09 -14.96 -0.66
CA GLU A 541 24.25 -13.57 -0.26
C GLU A 541 23.32 -13.23 0.91
N CYS A 542 23.79 -12.40 1.85
CA CYS A 542 22.99 -11.89 2.95
C CYS A 542 21.70 -11.21 2.44
N ARG A 543 20.53 -11.59 2.98
CA ARG A 543 19.22 -11.05 2.58
C ARG A 543 19.16 -9.53 2.68
N SER A 544 19.68 -8.97 3.74
CA SER A 544 19.71 -7.51 3.93
C SER A 544 20.58 -6.83 2.89
N ARG A 545 21.77 -7.37 2.59
CA ARG A 545 22.65 -6.83 1.54
C ARG A 545 22.01 -6.85 0.16
N GLN A 546 21.33 -7.93 -0.18
CA GLN A 546 20.63 -8.06 -1.45
C GLN A 546 19.53 -6.99 -1.60
N LEU A 547 18.74 -6.75 -0.54
CA LEU A 547 17.75 -5.67 -0.52
C LEU A 547 18.40 -4.28 -0.63
N LEU A 548 19.45 -4.02 0.14
CA LEU A 548 20.16 -2.73 0.12
C LEU A 548 20.78 -2.46 -1.25
N ARG A 549 21.41 -3.46 -1.87
CA ARG A 549 21.96 -3.37 -3.22
C ARG A 549 20.89 -3.06 -4.26
N TYR A 550 19.70 -3.65 -4.14
CA TYR A 550 18.57 -3.35 -5.03
C TYR A 550 18.17 -1.87 -4.98
N PHE A 551 18.22 -1.24 -3.80
CA PHE A 551 17.97 0.19 -3.61
C PHE A 551 19.21 1.07 -3.80
N GLY A 552 20.28 0.53 -4.40
CA GLY A 552 21.50 1.27 -4.74
C GLY A 552 22.45 1.53 -3.57
N GLU A 553 22.39 0.70 -2.49
CA GLU A 553 23.39 0.67 -1.42
C GLU A 553 24.34 -0.51 -1.63
N THR A 554 25.45 -0.26 -2.32
CA THR A 554 26.43 -1.31 -2.69
C THR A 554 27.41 -1.65 -1.58
N GLU A 555 27.74 -0.66 -0.73
CA GLU A 555 28.68 -0.82 0.39
C GLU A 555 27.91 -1.11 1.68
N SER A 556 27.52 -2.38 1.88
CA SER A 556 26.82 -2.82 3.07
C SER A 556 27.41 -4.11 3.63
N GLU A 557 27.41 -4.24 4.94
CA GLU A 557 27.89 -5.45 5.64
C GLU A 557 26.79 -6.51 5.77
N ASP A 558 27.21 -7.77 6.02
CA ASP A 558 26.29 -8.86 6.31
C ASP A 558 25.56 -8.61 7.63
N CYS A 559 24.23 -8.75 7.64
CA CYS A 559 23.42 -8.46 8.82
C CYS A 559 23.65 -9.42 10.01
N GLY A 560 24.20 -10.62 9.77
CA GLY A 560 24.48 -11.61 10.79
C GLY A 560 23.29 -12.40 11.34
N HIS A 561 22.03 -12.01 11.00
CA HIS A 561 20.83 -12.58 11.62
C HIS A 561 19.76 -13.07 10.64
N CYS A 562 19.92 -12.90 9.32
CA CYS A 562 19.05 -13.53 8.31
C CYS A 562 19.31 -15.04 8.22
N ASP A 563 18.45 -15.76 7.49
CA ASP A 563 18.57 -17.20 7.24
C ASP A 563 19.95 -17.57 6.66
N VAL A 564 20.41 -16.86 5.62
CA VAL A 564 21.71 -17.11 4.97
C VAL A 564 22.89 -16.88 5.91
N CYS A 565 22.90 -15.76 6.64
CA CYS A 565 23.99 -15.47 7.60
C CYS A 565 24.04 -16.50 8.73
N ARG A 566 22.88 -16.97 9.20
CA ARG A 566 22.80 -18.02 10.23
C ARG A 566 23.28 -19.37 9.70
N ALA A 567 22.92 -19.72 8.45
CA ALA A 567 23.39 -20.95 7.79
C ALA A 567 24.93 -20.94 7.67
N ARG A 568 25.52 -19.88 7.12
CA ARG A 568 26.98 -19.72 7.00
C ARG A 568 27.69 -19.81 8.35
N ARG A 569 27.15 -19.17 9.40
CA ARG A 569 27.74 -19.23 10.75
C ARG A 569 27.70 -20.65 11.30
N LYS A 570 26.63 -21.40 11.01
CA LYS A 570 26.51 -22.80 11.39
C LYS A 570 27.52 -23.66 10.64
N GLU A 571 27.62 -23.49 9.30
CA GLU A 571 28.59 -24.18 8.47
C GLU A 571 30.03 -23.91 8.89
N SER A 572 30.41 -22.65 9.12
CA SER A 572 31.76 -22.31 9.60
C SER A 572 32.04 -22.86 11.00
N SER A 573 31.05 -22.89 11.88
CA SER A 573 31.17 -23.53 13.19
C SER A 573 31.31 -25.02 13.12
N ASP A 574 30.58 -25.68 12.22
CA ASP A 574 30.64 -27.13 12.00
C ASP A 574 31.96 -27.51 11.34
N GLU A 575 32.48 -26.69 10.40
CA GLU A 575 33.80 -26.94 9.77
C GLU A 575 34.96 -26.72 10.76
N ALA A 576 34.89 -25.66 11.59
CA ALA A 576 35.88 -25.48 12.65
C ALA A 576 35.87 -26.63 13.67
N LEU A 577 34.68 -27.14 14.01
CA LEU A 577 34.53 -28.30 14.88
C LEU A 577 35.09 -29.59 14.20
N ARG A 578 34.82 -29.76 12.90
CA ARG A 578 35.35 -30.83 12.09
C ARG A 578 36.88 -30.85 12.09
N GLN A 579 37.50 -29.70 11.82
CA GLN A 579 38.95 -29.54 11.83
C GLN A 579 39.56 -29.83 13.21
N ALA A 580 38.91 -29.33 14.28
CA ALA A 580 39.34 -29.59 15.64
C ALA A 580 39.24 -31.09 16.00
N ILE A 581 38.20 -31.79 15.57
CA ILE A 581 38.07 -33.26 15.76
C ILE A 581 39.11 -34.00 14.97
N LEU A 582 39.35 -33.66 13.69
CA LEU A 582 40.37 -34.27 12.86
C LEU A 582 41.79 -34.06 13.45
N GLN A 583 42.08 -32.85 13.95
CA GLN A 583 43.33 -32.53 14.61
C GLN A 583 43.52 -33.33 15.90
N GLN A 584 42.45 -33.57 16.66
CA GLN A 584 42.52 -34.43 17.87
C GLN A 584 42.78 -35.90 17.50
N LEU A 585 42.18 -36.39 16.39
CA LEU A 585 42.37 -37.77 15.93
C LEU A 585 43.70 -38.02 15.19
N ALA A 586 44.44 -36.93 14.86
CA ALA A 586 45.71 -37.03 14.16
C ALA A 586 46.85 -37.64 15.01
N ASP A 587 46.64 -37.80 16.33
CA ASP A 587 47.62 -38.44 17.23
C ASP A 587 47.68 -39.98 17.10
N GLN A 588 46.84 -40.57 16.26
CA GLN A 588 46.72 -42.01 15.94
C GLN A 588 46.47 -42.92 17.16
N LYS A 589 46.11 -42.38 18.34
CA LYS A 589 45.93 -43.18 19.57
C LYS A 589 44.57 -43.84 19.70
N GLY A 590 43.61 -43.53 18.83
CA GLY A 590 42.25 -44.00 18.91
C GLY A 590 41.49 -43.49 20.16
N HIS A 591 40.54 -42.60 19.95
CA HIS A 591 39.74 -41.93 21.00
C HIS A 591 38.37 -42.56 21.14
N THR A 592 37.83 -42.63 22.35
CA THR A 592 36.45 -43.07 22.56
C THR A 592 35.46 -41.99 22.16
N LEU A 593 34.27 -42.38 21.73
CA LEU A 593 33.18 -41.47 21.44
C LEU A 593 32.85 -40.55 22.65
N ALA A 594 32.98 -41.08 23.87
CA ALA A 594 32.74 -40.34 25.09
C ALA A 594 33.78 -39.21 25.33
N GLU A 595 35.07 -39.49 25.06
CA GLU A 595 36.14 -38.50 25.14
C GLU A 595 35.95 -37.35 24.17
N ILE A 596 35.63 -37.64 22.89
CA ILE A 596 35.40 -36.63 21.86
C ILE A 596 34.15 -35.81 22.19
N LYS A 597 33.06 -36.44 22.64
CA LYS A 597 31.87 -35.74 23.08
C LYS A 597 32.09 -34.86 24.32
N ALA A 598 32.93 -35.26 25.25
CA ALA A 598 33.30 -34.47 26.42
C ALA A 598 34.14 -33.24 26.06
N LEU A 599 35.05 -33.35 25.10
CA LEU A 599 35.91 -32.24 24.63
C LEU A 599 35.15 -31.21 23.80
N PHE A 600 34.24 -31.65 22.91
CA PHE A 600 33.65 -30.82 21.88
C PHE A 600 32.11 -30.61 21.99
N GLY A 601 31.49 -31.18 23.03
CA GLY A 601 30.03 -31.10 23.28
C GLY A 601 29.24 -32.25 22.67
N HIS A 602 28.32 -32.82 23.50
CA HIS A 602 27.70 -34.14 23.24
C HIS A 602 26.93 -34.27 21.92
N VAL A 603 26.14 -33.26 21.52
CA VAL A 603 25.24 -33.41 20.36
C VAL A 603 25.95 -33.09 19.05
N LYS A 604 26.67 -31.98 18.99
CA LYS A 604 27.33 -31.53 17.75
C LYS A 604 28.49 -32.40 17.34
N ALA A 605 29.34 -32.81 18.29
CA ALA A 605 30.47 -33.69 18.01
C ALA A 605 30.02 -35.05 17.45
N GLY A 606 28.90 -35.59 17.93
CA GLY A 606 28.33 -36.81 17.41
C GLY A 606 27.85 -36.70 15.96
N GLN A 607 27.22 -35.57 15.60
CA GLN A 607 26.77 -35.30 14.22
C GLN A 607 27.95 -35.17 13.24
N VAL A 608 28.98 -34.42 13.64
CA VAL A 608 30.20 -34.24 12.83
C VAL A 608 30.95 -35.57 12.65
N LEU A 609 31.08 -36.39 13.70
CA LEU A 609 31.71 -37.71 13.62
C LEU A 609 30.94 -38.64 12.68
N ASN A 610 29.62 -38.67 12.73
CA ASN A 610 28.82 -39.47 11.81
C ASN A 610 29.03 -39.05 10.34
N ARG A 611 29.20 -37.76 10.05
CA ARG A 611 29.56 -37.28 8.71
C ARG A 611 30.97 -37.71 8.30
N LEU A 612 31.94 -37.53 9.18
CA LEU A 612 33.32 -37.95 8.92
C LEU A 612 33.43 -39.45 8.66
N MET A 613 32.63 -40.29 9.35
CA MET A 613 32.52 -41.71 9.09
C MET A 613 31.87 -42.03 7.73
N ALA A 614 30.80 -41.31 7.37
CA ALA A 614 30.14 -41.46 6.08
C ALA A 614 31.02 -41.00 4.90
N GLU A 615 31.90 -40.01 5.13
CA GLU A 615 32.90 -39.53 4.16
C GLU A 615 34.19 -40.40 4.15
N GLU A 616 34.21 -41.48 4.92
CA GLU A 616 35.34 -42.40 5.06
C GLU A 616 36.67 -41.76 5.55
N GLN A 617 36.62 -40.61 6.19
CA GLN A 617 37.80 -39.92 6.73
C GLN A 617 38.19 -40.45 8.12
N VAL A 618 37.24 -41.04 8.82
CA VAL A 618 37.41 -41.58 10.17
C VAL A 618 36.90 -43.01 10.21
N ALA A 619 37.65 -43.91 10.83
CA ALA A 619 37.31 -45.30 11.05
C ALA A 619 36.99 -45.56 12.53
N THR A 620 36.19 -46.62 12.80
CA THR A 620 35.85 -47.06 14.16
C THR A 620 35.79 -48.57 14.23
N ASP A 621 36.19 -49.11 15.39
CA ASP A 621 35.97 -50.52 15.75
C ASP A 621 34.77 -50.73 16.68
N GLY A 622 33.95 -49.67 16.88
CA GLY A 622 32.83 -49.69 17.80
C GLY A 622 33.16 -49.20 19.22
N SER A 623 34.43 -49.18 19.60
CA SER A 623 34.91 -48.69 20.90
C SER A 623 35.77 -47.42 20.78
N LYS A 624 36.58 -47.35 19.74
CA LYS A 624 37.50 -46.27 19.45
C LYS A 624 37.32 -45.73 18.03
N ILE A 625 37.73 -44.50 17.83
CA ILE A 625 37.64 -43.72 16.60
C ILE A 625 39.04 -43.18 16.27
N TRP A 626 39.50 -43.30 15.03
CA TRP A 626 40.79 -42.81 14.55
C TRP A 626 40.68 -42.30 13.11
N LEU A 627 41.70 -41.54 12.68
CA LEU A 627 41.80 -41.05 11.31
C LEU A 627 42.08 -42.21 10.38
N LYS A 628 41.39 -42.30 9.24
CA LYS A 628 41.66 -43.30 8.21
C LYS A 628 42.80 -42.80 7.34
N ASP A 629 43.84 -43.66 7.11
CA ASP A 629 45.00 -43.35 6.27
C ASP A 629 44.63 -43.02 4.82
#